data_241ae58a5f7e9944c9ab7a906d127899
#
_entry.id   241ae58a5f7e9944c9ab7a906d127899
#
_cell.length_a   1.000
_cell.length_b   1.000
_cell.length_c   1.000
_cell.angle_alpha   90.00
_cell.angle_beta   90.00
_cell.angle_gamma   90.00
#
_symmetry.space_group_name_H-M   'P 1'
#
loop_
_entity.id
_entity.type
_entity.pdbx_description
1 polymer ?
#
loop_
_entity_poly.entity_id
_entity_poly.type
_entity_poly.pdbx_seq_one_letter_code
_entity_poly.pdbx_strand_id
1 'polypeptide(L)'
;VVVEVRYRTETRTDSEGNSYTVQVPYNYYICYVTLENFNLSHVPIYIMGEEQLSRYALYMATLGNRPDLFPESGYVSKYTNPPPEHDIPEEYLADETFAAILAEAEKYVGFPYVWGGSNPNTSFDCSGFVSYVYNQCGWDFGRLGAQGLYNISTRTNNPKPGDLVFFTGTYDTPGVSHCGIYVGDGWMLHCGDPISYANLNNSYWQSHLYAYGKLY
;
A
#
# COMPACT_ATOMS: atom_id res chain seq x y z
N VAL A 1 -3.51 22.17 10.57
CA VAL A 1 -2.57 22.50 11.64
C VAL A 1 -2.81 23.94 12.06
N VAL A 2 -3.11 24.17 13.33
CA VAL A 2 -3.18 25.51 13.91
C VAL A 2 -1.87 25.75 14.65
N VAL A 3 -1.27 26.92 14.43
CA VAL A 3 -0.05 27.32 15.12
C VAL A 3 -0.43 28.34 16.19
N GLU A 4 -0.16 28.01 17.44
CA GLU A 4 -0.33 28.93 18.58
C GLU A 4 1.05 29.35 19.07
N VAL A 5 1.21 30.66 19.33
CA VAL A 5 2.40 31.13 20.02
C VAL A 5 2.16 30.98 21.52
N ARG A 6 2.97 30.14 22.16
CA ARG A 6 2.99 29.94 23.61
C ARG A 6 4.29 30.48 24.18
N TYR A 7 4.32 30.69 25.47
CA TYR A 7 5.48 31.20 26.15
C TYR A 7 5.95 30.20 27.21
N ARG A 8 7.25 29.99 27.28
CA ARG A 8 7.90 29.23 28.37
C ARG A 8 8.76 30.19 29.17
N THR A 9 8.83 29.98 30.48
CA THR A 9 9.69 30.73 31.38
C THR A 9 11.11 30.15 31.32
N GLU A 10 12.08 30.96 30.97
CA GLU A 10 13.50 30.63 31.05
C GLU A 10 14.18 31.49 32.11
N THR A 11 15.03 30.88 32.94
CA THR A 11 15.88 31.61 33.87
C THR A 11 17.20 31.93 33.17
N ARG A 12 17.57 33.18 33.20
CA ARG A 12 18.84 33.71 32.66
C ARG A 12 19.61 34.42 33.77
N THR A 13 20.91 34.50 33.57
CA THR A 13 21.82 35.19 34.51
C THR A 13 22.44 36.38 33.78
N ASP A 14 22.44 37.54 34.46
CA ASP A 14 23.06 38.75 33.94
C ASP A 14 24.60 38.74 34.12
N SER A 15 25.27 39.75 33.62
CA SER A 15 26.73 39.90 33.74
C SER A 15 27.23 40.10 35.17
N GLU A 16 26.33 40.44 36.11
CA GLU A 16 26.61 40.63 37.54
C GLU A 16 26.33 39.38 38.38
N GLY A 17 25.83 38.27 37.71
CA GLY A 17 25.54 37.00 38.34
C GLY A 17 24.12 36.90 38.94
N ASN A 18 23.22 37.89 38.71
CA ASN A 18 21.86 37.86 39.21
C ASN A 18 20.98 37.03 38.26
N SER A 19 20.14 36.18 38.83
CA SER A 19 19.19 35.38 38.02
C SER A 19 17.89 36.15 37.83
N TYR A 20 17.40 36.17 36.60
CA TYR A 20 16.08 36.71 36.23
C TYR A 20 15.33 35.76 35.28
N THR A 21 14.03 35.92 35.23
CA THR A 21 13.17 35.08 34.36
C THR A 21 12.71 35.87 33.15
N VAL A 22 12.71 35.24 32.01
CA VAL A 22 12.16 35.78 30.76
C VAL A 22 11.11 34.82 30.18
N GLN A 23 10.12 35.39 29.53
CA GLN A 23 9.11 34.67 28.78
C GLN A 23 9.63 34.51 27.32
N VAL A 24 9.93 33.30 26.90
CA VAL A 24 10.44 33.03 25.57
C VAL A 24 9.29 32.44 24.72
N PRO A 25 8.92 33.12 23.62
CA PRO A 25 7.88 32.59 22.74
C PRO A 25 8.37 31.33 21.99
N TYR A 26 7.46 30.39 21.80
CA TYR A 26 7.67 29.25 20.93
C TYR A 26 6.40 28.89 20.20
N ASN A 27 6.53 28.33 19.01
CA ASN A 27 5.41 27.84 18.23
C ASN A 27 4.91 26.51 18.78
N TYR A 28 3.66 26.48 19.16
CA TYR A 28 2.95 25.26 19.55
C TYR A 28 2.04 24.84 18.41
N TYR A 29 2.28 23.63 17.87
CA TYR A 29 1.53 23.13 16.73
C TYR A 29 0.41 22.23 17.22
N ILE A 30 -0.83 22.61 16.92
CA ILE A 30 -2.01 21.79 17.19
C ILE A 30 -2.43 21.15 15.89
N CYS A 31 -2.33 19.83 15.83
CA CYS A 31 -2.80 19.04 14.70
C CYS A 31 -4.16 18.44 15.04
N TYR A 32 -5.21 18.92 14.39
CA TYR A 32 -6.52 18.28 14.45
C TYR A 32 -6.54 17.20 13.38
N VAL A 33 -6.59 15.94 13.81
CA VAL A 33 -6.79 14.81 12.92
C VAL A 33 -8.24 14.37 13.05
N THR A 34 -9.03 14.66 12.02
CA THR A 34 -10.39 14.13 11.94
C THR A 34 -10.30 12.74 11.30
N LEU A 35 -10.59 11.71 12.07
CA LEU A 35 -10.52 10.31 11.64
C LEU A 35 -11.82 9.85 10.96
N GLU A 36 -12.63 10.75 10.46
CA GLU A 36 -13.83 10.40 9.70
C GLU A 36 -13.40 9.72 8.39
N ASN A 37 -13.73 8.44 8.27
CA ASN A 37 -13.47 7.59 7.11
C ASN A 37 -12.00 7.18 6.85
N PHE A 38 -11.09 7.34 7.81
CA PHE A 38 -9.75 6.75 7.69
C PHE A 38 -9.73 5.30 8.20
N ASN A 39 -9.30 4.40 7.35
CA ASN A 39 -8.84 3.10 7.83
C ASN A 39 -7.59 3.34 8.71
N LEU A 40 -7.58 2.79 9.93
CA LEU A 40 -6.46 2.93 10.89
C LEU A 40 -5.11 2.52 10.29
N SER A 41 -5.10 1.64 9.28
CA SER A 41 -3.89 1.26 8.54
C SER A 41 -3.22 2.43 7.82
N HIS A 42 -3.93 3.51 7.53
CA HIS A 42 -3.40 4.69 6.84
C HIS A 42 -2.74 5.71 7.79
N VAL A 43 -3.10 5.67 9.07
CA VAL A 43 -2.58 6.63 10.07
C VAL A 43 -1.05 6.62 10.16
N PRO A 44 -0.37 5.46 10.16
CA PRO A 44 1.08 5.41 10.23
C PRO A 44 1.79 6.17 9.10
N ILE A 45 1.24 6.16 7.88
CA ILE A 45 1.85 6.84 6.72
C ILE A 45 1.94 8.35 6.94
N TYR A 46 0.96 8.93 7.63
CA TYR A 46 0.89 10.38 7.84
C TYR A 46 1.69 10.88 9.04
N ILE A 47 2.02 10.00 9.99
CA ILE A 47 2.67 10.37 11.25
C ILE A 47 4.05 9.77 11.44
N MET A 48 4.42 8.75 10.66
CA MET A 48 5.71 8.07 10.77
C MET A 48 6.69 8.52 9.70
N GLY A 49 7.96 8.63 10.06
CA GLY A 49 9.05 8.75 9.10
C GLY A 49 9.35 7.41 8.41
N GLU A 50 10.14 7.44 7.35
CA GLU A 50 10.44 6.28 6.49
C GLU A 50 10.98 5.07 7.27
N GLU A 51 11.90 5.28 8.22
CA GLU A 51 12.42 4.21 9.07
C GLU A 51 11.35 3.61 9.99
N GLN A 52 10.46 4.45 10.51
CA GLN A 52 9.36 4.00 11.37
C GLN A 52 8.30 3.23 10.58
N LEU A 53 8.02 3.65 9.35
CA LEU A 53 7.12 2.92 8.43
C LEU A 53 7.68 1.54 8.08
N SER A 54 8.98 1.46 7.82
CA SER A 54 9.66 0.18 7.56
C SER A 54 9.53 -0.78 8.75
N ARG A 55 9.74 -0.28 9.98
CA ARG A 55 9.55 -1.07 11.20
C ARG A 55 8.09 -1.44 11.43
N TYR A 56 7.17 -0.52 11.14
CA TYR A 56 5.74 -0.79 11.23
C TYR A 56 5.31 -1.89 10.25
N ALA A 57 5.74 -1.83 9.00
CA ALA A 57 5.47 -2.87 8.01
C ALA A 57 6.04 -4.24 8.44
N LEU A 58 7.26 -4.26 9.00
CA LEU A 58 7.86 -5.47 9.56
C LEU A 58 7.05 -5.99 10.74
N TYR A 59 6.60 -5.13 11.67
CA TYR A 59 5.76 -5.54 12.80
C TYR A 59 4.41 -6.07 12.31
N MET A 60 3.79 -5.44 11.33
CA MET A 60 2.52 -5.92 10.76
C MET A 60 2.68 -7.30 10.11
N ALA A 61 3.76 -7.52 9.38
CA ALA A 61 4.07 -8.83 8.80
C ALA A 61 4.40 -9.91 9.85
N THR A 62 5.01 -9.52 10.98
CA THR A 62 5.45 -10.47 12.03
C THR A 62 4.44 -10.63 13.16
N LEU A 63 3.60 -9.64 13.46
CA LEU A 63 2.49 -9.75 14.40
C LEU A 63 1.45 -10.77 13.95
N GLY A 64 1.40 -11.03 12.65
CA GLY A 64 0.67 -12.14 12.08
C GLY A 64 1.03 -13.51 12.71
N ASN A 65 2.22 -13.65 13.26
CA ASN A 65 2.67 -14.87 13.95
C ASN A 65 2.42 -14.87 15.47
N ARG A 66 1.73 -13.86 16.01
CA ARG A 66 1.47 -13.71 17.44
C ARG A 66 -0.01 -13.45 17.74
N PRO A 67 -0.92 -14.34 17.31
CA PRO A 67 -2.36 -14.23 17.60
C PRO A 67 -2.66 -14.27 19.11
N ASP A 68 -1.74 -14.82 19.90
CA ASP A 68 -1.80 -14.87 21.35
C ASP A 68 -1.78 -13.48 22.01
N LEU A 69 -1.20 -12.47 21.36
CA LEU A 69 -1.15 -11.10 21.88
C LEU A 69 -2.43 -10.30 21.64
N PHE A 70 -3.18 -10.66 20.58
CA PHE A 70 -4.38 -9.92 20.15
C PHE A 70 -5.51 -10.85 19.67
N PRO A 71 -5.96 -11.79 20.51
CA PRO A 71 -6.85 -12.88 20.10
C PRO A 71 -8.23 -12.42 19.60
N GLU A 72 -8.66 -11.24 20.01
CA GLU A 72 -9.98 -10.66 19.68
C GLU A 72 -9.90 -9.64 18.50
N SER A 73 -8.73 -9.39 17.96
CA SER A 73 -8.56 -8.39 16.92
C SER A 73 -8.83 -8.98 15.53
N GLY A 74 -9.95 -8.60 14.91
CA GLY A 74 -10.23 -8.95 13.51
C GLY A 74 -9.14 -8.45 12.54
N TYR A 75 -8.39 -7.42 12.94
CA TYR A 75 -7.26 -6.91 12.19
C TYR A 75 -6.06 -7.88 12.25
N VAL A 76 -5.76 -8.42 13.41
CA VAL A 76 -4.70 -9.43 13.58
C VAL A 76 -5.08 -10.72 12.84
N SER A 77 -6.33 -11.17 12.95
CA SER A 77 -6.83 -12.34 12.22
C SER A 77 -6.66 -12.22 10.71
N LYS A 78 -6.82 -11.02 10.17
CA LYS A 78 -6.67 -10.73 8.74
C LYS A 78 -5.25 -11.00 8.20
N TYR A 79 -4.22 -10.77 9.03
CA TYR A 79 -2.82 -10.95 8.65
C TYR A 79 -2.17 -12.22 9.26
N THR A 80 -2.87 -12.90 10.16
CA THR A 80 -2.40 -14.18 10.75
C THR A 80 -2.86 -15.39 9.95
N ASN A 81 -3.99 -15.29 9.27
CA ASN A 81 -4.42 -16.31 8.34
C ASN A 81 -3.77 -16.00 6.99
N PRO A 82 -2.94 -16.88 6.45
CA PRO A 82 -2.39 -16.66 5.11
C PRO A 82 -3.56 -16.46 4.15
N PRO A 83 -3.44 -15.54 3.18
CA PRO A 83 -4.43 -15.41 2.12
C PRO A 83 -4.65 -16.78 1.46
N PRO A 84 -5.85 -17.05 0.92
CA PRO A 84 -6.08 -18.27 0.18
C PRO A 84 -5.03 -18.45 -0.91
N GLU A 85 -4.39 -19.60 -0.94
CA GLU A 85 -3.52 -19.98 -2.05
C GLU A 85 -4.36 -20.13 -3.33
N HIS A 86 -3.76 -19.85 -4.45
CA HIS A 86 -4.36 -20.08 -5.75
C HIS A 86 -3.35 -20.82 -6.62
N ASP A 87 -3.73 -22.01 -7.04
CA ASP A 87 -2.88 -22.83 -7.91
C ASP A 87 -2.89 -22.26 -9.33
N ILE A 88 -1.73 -21.87 -9.80
CA ILE A 88 -1.52 -21.41 -11.18
C ILE A 88 -1.24 -22.63 -12.06
N PRO A 89 -2.01 -22.86 -13.15
CA PRO A 89 -1.74 -23.95 -14.07
C PRO A 89 -0.32 -23.92 -14.64
N GLU A 90 0.36 -25.06 -14.66
CA GLU A 90 1.74 -25.17 -15.18
C GLU A 90 1.88 -24.65 -16.61
N GLU A 91 0.84 -24.77 -17.42
CA GLU A 91 0.82 -24.28 -18.79
C GLU A 91 0.99 -22.75 -18.89
N TYR A 92 0.56 -21.99 -17.88
CA TYR A 92 0.79 -20.55 -17.83
C TYR A 92 2.23 -20.23 -17.44
N LEU A 93 2.85 -21.06 -16.61
CA LEU A 93 4.24 -20.90 -16.18
C LEU A 93 5.26 -21.24 -17.29
N ALA A 94 4.80 -21.80 -18.41
CA ALA A 94 5.63 -21.98 -19.61
C ALA A 94 6.00 -20.63 -20.27
N ASP A 95 5.25 -19.54 -20.01
CA ASP A 95 5.67 -18.21 -20.38
C ASP A 95 6.67 -17.68 -19.33
N GLU A 96 7.95 -17.62 -19.71
CA GLU A 96 9.05 -17.23 -18.82
C GLU A 96 8.85 -15.79 -18.26
N THR A 97 8.22 -14.91 -19.04
CA THR A 97 7.95 -13.55 -18.62
C THR A 97 6.91 -13.52 -17.50
N PHE A 98 5.80 -14.23 -17.69
CA PHE A 98 4.78 -14.35 -16.66
C PHE A 98 5.31 -15.08 -15.43
N ALA A 99 6.06 -16.16 -15.59
CA ALA A 99 6.66 -16.90 -14.49
C ALA A 99 7.56 -16.00 -13.62
N ALA A 100 8.36 -15.12 -14.25
CA ALA A 100 9.19 -14.16 -13.53
C ALA A 100 8.36 -13.11 -12.76
N ILE A 101 7.31 -12.57 -13.41
CA ILE A 101 6.39 -11.61 -12.78
C ILE A 101 5.70 -12.26 -11.57
N LEU A 102 5.18 -13.46 -11.73
CA LEU A 102 4.50 -14.20 -10.68
C LEU A 102 5.44 -14.48 -9.50
N ALA A 103 6.62 -15.04 -9.78
CA ALA A 103 7.61 -15.35 -8.75
C ALA A 103 8.07 -14.11 -7.96
N GLU A 104 8.13 -12.95 -8.61
CA GLU A 104 8.40 -11.70 -7.91
C GLU A 104 7.20 -11.26 -7.07
N ALA A 105 6.00 -11.28 -7.63
CA ALA A 105 4.77 -10.82 -6.98
C ALA A 105 4.41 -11.64 -5.74
N GLU A 106 4.60 -12.96 -5.79
CA GLU A 106 4.28 -13.89 -4.70
C GLU A 106 5.11 -13.67 -3.43
N LYS A 107 6.29 -13.07 -3.54
CA LYS A 107 7.12 -12.71 -2.37
C LYS A 107 6.40 -11.77 -1.40
N TYR A 108 5.40 -11.06 -1.87
CA TYR A 108 4.69 -10.02 -1.11
C TYR A 108 3.26 -10.42 -0.73
N VAL A 109 2.82 -11.62 -1.06
CA VAL A 109 1.51 -12.15 -0.63
C VAL A 109 1.42 -12.08 0.90
N GLY A 110 0.33 -11.55 1.41
CA GLY A 110 0.13 -11.31 2.84
C GLY A 110 0.60 -9.95 3.34
N PHE A 111 1.34 -9.16 2.54
CA PHE A 111 1.72 -7.80 2.94
C PHE A 111 0.48 -6.89 3.03
N PRO A 112 0.42 -6.01 4.06
CA PRO A 112 -0.70 -5.09 4.23
C PRO A 112 -0.76 -4.05 3.11
N TYR A 113 -1.97 -3.56 2.82
CA TYR A 113 -2.13 -2.40 1.95
C TYR A 113 -1.67 -1.14 2.67
N VAL A 114 -0.80 -0.37 2.02
CA VAL A 114 -0.33 0.93 2.53
C VAL A 114 -0.48 1.97 1.43
N TRP A 115 -1.33 2.96 1.65
CA TRP A 115 -1.57 4.03 0.68
C TRP A 115 -0.27 4.77 0.34
N GLY A 116 0.05 4.87 -0.97
CA GLY A 116 1.31 5.45 -1.44
C GLY A 116 2.52 4.54 -1.30
N GLY A 117 2.38 3.37 -0.68
CA GLY A 117 3.44 2.38 -0.56
C GLY A 117 3.91 1.87 -1.93
N SER A 118 5.20 1.62 -2.09
CA SER A 118 5.80 1.33 -3.40
C SER A 118 7.02 0.42 -3.36
N ASN A 119 7.37 -0.13 -2.22
CA ASN A 119 8.52 -1.03 -2.05
C ASN A 119 8.32 -1.92 -0.80
N PRO A 120 9.09 -3.01 -0.66
CA PRO A 120 8.92 -3.94 0.47
C PRO A 120 9.09 -3.31 1.85
N ASN A 121 9.86 -2.23 1.99
CA ASN A 121 10.11 -1.60 3.28
C ASN A 121 8.91 -0.77 3.76
N THR A 122 8.12 -0.24 2.83
CA THR A 122 6.93 0.58 3.11
C THR A 122 5.63 -0.18 2.91
N SER A 123 5.69 -1.43 2.42
CA SER A 123 4.59 -2.15 1.80
C SER A 123 4.08 -1.41 0.54
N PHE A 124 2.88 -1.68 0.08
CA PHE A 124 2.41 -1.29 -1.24
C PHE A 124 0.99 -0.75 -1.21
N ASP A 125 0.66 0.14 -2.15
CA ASP A 125 -0.69 0.27 -2.67
C ASP A 125 -0.85 -0.55 -3.96
N CYS A 126 -2.04 -0.56 -4.55
CA CYS A 126 -2.34 -1.38 -5.73
C CYS A 126 -1.38 -1.13 -6.90
N SER A 127 -1.13 0.10 -7.23
CA SER A 127 -0.28 0.51 -8.35
C SER A 127 1.20 0.49 -8.00
N GLY A 128 1.55 0.72 -6.73
CA GLY A 128 2.91 0.58 -6.22
C GLY A 128 3.39 -0.87 -6.29
N PHE A 129 2.53 -1.81 -5.92
CA PHE A 129 2.80 -3.23 -6.06
C PHE A 129 3.07 -3.61 -7.52
N VAL A 130 2.17 -3.29 -8.43
CA VAL A 130 2.33 -3.59 -9.86
C VAL A 130 3.59 -2.92 -10.41
N SER A 131 3.79 -1.62 -10.16
CA SER A 131 4.98 -0.90 -10.64
C SER A 131 6.27 -1.53 -10.15
N TYR A 132 6.32 -1.88 -8.87
CA TYR A 132 7.50 -2.50 -8.27
C TYR A 132 7.81 -3.86 -8.89
N VAL A 133 6.82 -4.76 -8.94
CA VAL A 133 6.98 -6.12 -9.49
C VAL A 133 7.51 -6.07 -10.92
N TYR A 134 6.89 -5.26 -11.79
CA TYR A 134 7.34 -5.17 -13.18
C TYR A 134 8.75 -4.57 -13.31
N ASN A 135 9.08 -3.53 -12.54
CA ASN A 135 10.42 -2.96 -12.57
C ASN A 135 11.49 -3.97 -12.10
N GLN A 136 11.18 -4.85 -11.12
CA GLN A 136 12.09 -5.94 -10.75
C GLN A 136 12.27 -6.97 -11.86
N CYS A 137 11.29 -7.12 -12.74
CA CYS A 137 11.33 -8.05 -13.90
C CYS A 137 11.89 -7.40 -15.18
N GLY A 138 12.48 -6.21 -15.10
CA GLY A 138 13.20 -5.58 -16.21
C GLY A 138 12.45 -4.45 -16.93
N TRP A 139 11.25 -4.11 -16.53
CA TRP A 139 10.62 -2.85 -16.96
C TRP A 139 11.23 -1.67 -16.19
N ASP A 140 11.23 -0.50 -16.81
CA ASP A 140 11.75 0.73 -16.22
C ASP A 140 10.78 1.89 -16.46
N PHE A 141 9.62 1.83 -15.83
CA PHE A 141 8.64 2.91 -15.89
C PHE A 141 8.46 3.64 -14.55
N GLY A 142 9.30 3.31 -13.56
CA GLY A 142 9.29 3.93 -12.24
C GLY A 142 7.99 3.64 -11.47
N ARG A 143 7.61 4.57 -10.58
CA ARG A 143 6.39 4.49 -9.78
C ARG A 143 5.24 5.19 -10.51
N LEU A 144 4.31 4.43 -11.04
CA LEU A 144 3.08 4.94 -11.67
C LEU A 144 1.86 4.67 -10.77
N GLY A 145 0.87 5.56 -10.81
CA GLY A 145 -0.47 5.30 -10.29
C GLY A 145 -1.26 4.36 -11.20
N ALA A 146 -2.42 3.86 -10.75
CA ALA A 146 -3.26 2.95 -11.54
C ALA A 146 -3.66 3.55 -12.89
N GLN A 147 -4.01 4.83 -12.94
CA GLN A 147 -4.28 5.55 -14.18
C GLN A 147 -3.03 5.66 -15.07
N GLY A 148 -1.85 5.83 -14.49
CA GLY A 148 -0.58 5.87 -15.23
C GLY A 148 -0.26 4.54 -15.89
N LEU A 149 -0.38 3.43 -15.16
CA LEU A 149 -0.23 2.07 -15.69
C LEU A 149 -1.23 1.79 -16.81
N TYR A 150 -2.49 2.21 -16.60
CA TYR A 150 -3.51 2.13 -17.65
C TYR A 150 -3.08 2.90 -18.90
N ASN A 151 -2.56 4.11 -18.79
CA ASN A 151 -2.20 4.95 -19.92
C ASN A 151 -1.05 4.37 -20.76
N ILE A 152 -0.07 3.71 -20.14
CA ILE A 152 1.07 3.10 -20.85
C ILE A 152 0.75 1.71 -21.41
N SER A 153 -0.33 1.06 -20.98
CA SER A 153 -0.68 -0.29 -21.43
C SER A 153 -1.48 -0.28 -22.75
N THR A 154 -1.31 -1.31 -23.58
CA THR A 154 -2.12 -1.56 -24.77
C THR A 154 -3.37 -2.34 -24.38
N ARG A 155 -4.57 -1.85 -24.73
CA ARG A 155 -5.85 -2.49 -24.39
C ARG A 155 -6.00 -3.85 -25.04
N THR A 156 -6.62 -4.78 -24.32
CA THR A 156 -6.92 -6.12 -24.86
C THR A 156 -8.28 -6.60 -24.34
N ASN A 157 -9.01 -7.31 -25.17
CA ASN A 157 -10.23 -8.05 -24.78
C ASN A 157 -9.96 -9.54 -24.57
N ASN A 158 -8.72 -9.99 -24.77
CA ASN A 158 -8.29 -11.35 -24.53
C ASN A 158 -7.02 -11.33 -23.67
N PRO A 159 -7.16 -11.09 -22.35
CA PRO A 159 -6.03 -10.99 -21.45
C PRO A 159 -5.35 -12.34 -21.29
N LYS A 160 -4.04 -12.30 -21.15
CA LYS A 160 -3.18 -13.44 -20.82
C LYS A 160 -2.60 -13.26 -19.41
N PRO A 161 -2.20 -14.34 -18.74
CA PRO A 161 -1.42 -14.23 -17.52
C PRO A 161 -0.25 -13.26 -17.69
N GLY A 162 -0.09 -12.34 -16.74
CA GLY A 162 0.87 -11.24 -16.82
C GLY A 162 0.32 -9.93 -17.43
N ASP A 163 -0.87 -9.92 -18.04
CA ASP A 163 -1.54 -8.66 -18.38
C ASP A 163 -2.08 -7.98 -17.12
N LEU A 164 -2.34 -6.69 -17.20
CA LEU A 164 -2.95 -5.94 -16.11
C LEU A 164 -4.47 -5.93 -16.21
N VAL A 165 -5.12 -5.94 -15.06
CA VAL A 165 -6.56 -5.69 -14.93
C VAL A 165 -6.78 -4.36 -14.21
N PHE A 166 -7.72 -3.56 -14.70
CA PHE A 166 -8.00 -2.19 -14.24
C PHE A 166 -9.46 -2.04 -13.85
N PHE A 167 -9.67 -1.26 -12.79
CA PHE A 167 -11.00 -1.01 -12.21
C PHE A 167 -11.22 0.47 -12.01
N THR A 168 -12.51 0.87 -12.02
CA THR A 168 -12.96 2.22 -11.70
C THR A 168 -13.94 2.19 -10.53
N GLY A 169 -14.06 3.32 -9.80
CA GLY A 169 -15.06 3.45 -8.73
C GLY A 169 -14.82 2.56 -7.50
N THR A 170 -13.64 1.98 -7.32
CA THR A 170 -13.28 1.23 -6.10
C THR A 170 -13.08 2.16 -4.90
N TYR A 171 -12.80 3.42 -5.14
CA TYR A 171 -12.85 4.54 -4.19
C TYR A 171 -13.13 5.84 -4.97
N ASP A 172 -13.42 6.93 -4.24
CA ASP A 172 -13.78 8.22 -4.85
C ASP A 172 -12.56 8.88 -5.50
N THR A 173 -12.35 8.58 -6.78
CA THR A 173 -11.33 9.19 -7.65
C THR A 173 -11.77 9.13 -9.10
N PRO A 174 -11.46 10.16 -9.92
CA PRO A 174 -11.68 10.09 -11.35
C PRO A 174 -10.81 9.05 -12.04
N GLY A 175 -11.38 8.32 -13.00
CA GLY A 175 -10.64 7.37 -13.84
C GLY A 175 -10.35 6.03 -13.16
N VAL A 176 -9.20 5.45 -13.48
CA VAL A 176 -8.79 4.14 -12.95
C VAL A 176 -8.38 4.26 -11.49
N SER A 177 -9.10 3.56 -10.64
CA SER A 177 -8.94 3.62 -9.18
C SER A 177 -8.17 2.43 -8.60
N HIS A 178 -8.11 1.29 -9.31
CA HIS A 178 -7.42 0.09 -8.84
C HIS A 178 -6.85 -0.71 -9.99
N CYS A 179 -5.82 -1.53 -9.71
CA CYS A 179 -5.23 -2.45 -10.68
C CYS A 179 -4.68 -3.70 -10.00
N GLY A 180 -4.51 -4.75 -10.79
CA GLY A 180 -3.89 -6.00 -10.40
C GLY A 180 -3.22 -6.67 -11.59
N ILE A 181 -2.52 -7.78 -11.33
CA ILE A 181 -1.89 -8.65 -12.31
C ILE A 181 -2.85 -9.79 -12.61
N TYR A 182 -3.30 -9.89 -13.85
CA TYR A 182 -4.13 -11.01 -14.27
C TYR A 182 -3.30 -12.31 -14.28
N VAL A 183 -3.80 -13.35 -13.64
CA VAL A 183 -3.06 -14.64 -13.51
C VAL A 183 -3.73 -15.79 -14.25
N GLY A 184 -4.74 -15.51 -15.05
CA GLY A 184 -5.50 -16.53 -15.81
C GLY A 184 -6.80 -16.90 -15.13
N ASP A 185 -7.67 -17.62 -15.85
CA ASP A 185 -8.92 -18.24 -15.39
C ASP A 185 -9.87 -17.32 -14.59
N GLY A 186 -9.82 -16.03 -14.87
CA GLY A 186 -10.64 -15.04 -14.16
C GLY A 186 -10.11 -14.71 -12.76
N TRP A 187 -8.81 -14.87 -12.52
CA TRP A 187 -8.16 -14.48 -11.28
C TRP A 187 -7.12 -13.38 -11.48
N MET A 188 -6.87 -12.65 -10.43
CA MET A 188 -5.80 -11.65 -10.34
C MET A 188 -5.02 -11.79 -9.04
N LEU A 189 -3.76 -11.41 -9.05
CA LEU A 189 -2.96 -11.11 -7.87
C LEU A 189 -2.88 -9.59 -7.74
N HIS A 190 -3.33 -9.05 -6.61
CA HIS A 190 -3.41 -7.61 -6.42
C HIS A 190 -3.04 -7.19 -5.00
N CYS A 191 -2.65 -5.94 -4.85
CA CYS A 191 -2.53 -5.34 -3.53
C CYS A 191 -3.93 -4.92 -3.07
N GLY A 192 -4.64 -5.88 -2.49
CA GLY A 192 -5.77 -5.68 -1.59
C GLY A 192 -5.25 -5.40 -0.18
N ASP A 193 -6.01 -5.78 0.84
CA ASP A 193 -5.57 -5.68 2.21
C ASP A 193 -5.92 -6.98 2.94
N PRO A 194 -4.98 -7.96 2.92
CA PRO A 194 -3.60 -7.95 2.40
C PRO A 194 -3.48 -8.19 0.89
N ILE A 195 -2.22 -8.18 0.36
CA ILE A 195 -1.90 -8.66 -0.98
C ILE A 195 -2.33 -10.11 -1.09
N SER A 196 -3.17 -10.42 -2.08
CA SER A 196 -3.79 -11.74 -2.22
C SER A 196 -4.30 -11.99 -3.62
N TYR A 197 -4.60 -13.25 -3.90
CA TYR A 197 -5.37 -13.63 -5.08
C TYR A 197 -6.85 -13.25 -4.91
N ALA A 198 -7.47 -12.81 -5.99
CA ALA A 198 -8.89 -12.48 -6.02
C ALA A 198 -9.57 -13.01 -7.29
N ASN A 199 -10.74 -13.61 -7.10
CA ASN A 199 -11.58 -14.09 -8.19
C ASN A 199 -12.34 -12.92 -8.82
N LEU A 200 -12.09 -12.65 -10.08
CA LEU A 200 -12.72 -11.58 -10.85
C LEU A 200 -14.20 -11.85 -11.17
N ASN A 201 -14.68 -13.08 -11.04
CA ASN A 201 -16.06 -13.45 -11.36
C ASN A 201 -17.04 -13.11 -10.24
N ASN A 202 -16.61 -12.52 -9.11
CA ASN A 202 -17.53 -12.03 -8.11
C ASN A 202 -18.20 -10.71 -8.54
N SER A 203 -19.33 -10.40 -7.93
CA SER A 203 -20.17 -9.24 -8.28
C SER A 203 -19.45 -7.91 -8.06
N TYR A 204 -18.59 -7.81 -7.04
CA TYR A 204 -17.86 -6.58 -6.74
C TYR A 204 -16.88 -6.26 -7.88
N TRP A 205 -15.98 -7.19 -8.21
CA TRP A 205 -15.00 -6.98 -9.26
C TRP A 205 -15.64 -6.78 -10.63
N GLN A 206 -16.71 -7.56 -10.94
CA GLN A 206 -17.43 -7.39 -12.19
C GLN A 206 -18.08 -6.01 -12.34
N SER A 207 -18.61 -5.42 -11.26
CA SER A 207 -19.23 -4.10 -11.31
C SER A 207 -18.22 -2.96 -11.45
N HIS A 208 -16.95 -3.19 -11.12
CA HIS A 208 -15.89 -2.19 -11.19
C HIS A 208 -14.88 -2.44 -12.34
N LEU A 209 -14.96 -3.58 -13.00
CA LEU A 209 -14.06 -3.94 -14.10
C LEU A 209 -14.16 -2.92 -15.23
N TYR A 210 -13.01 -2.35 -15.58
CA TYR A 210 -12.93 -1.31 -16.59
C TYR A 210 -12.22 -1.79 -17.87
N ALA A 211 -11.06 -2.40 -17.73
CA ALA A 211 -10.26 -2.84 -18.87
C ALA A 211 -9.18 -3.85 -18.49
N TYR A 212 -8.67 -4.53 -19.49
CA TYR A 212 -7.38 -5.23 -19.43
C TYR A 212 -6.36 -4.52 -20.31
N GLY A 213 -5.06 -4.62 -19.95
CA GLY A 213 -3.99 -3.99 -20.70
C GLY A 213 -2.69 -4.74 -20.63
N LYS A 214 -1.97 -4.75 -21.76
CA LYS A 214 -0.65 -5.38 -21.91
C LYS A 214 0.44 -4.35 -21.71
N LEU A 215 1.53 -4.73 -21.06
CA LEU A 215 2.75 -3.94 -20.95
C LEU A 215 3.88 -4.44 -21.88
N TYR A 216 3.65 -5.55 -22.60
CA TYR A 216 4.63 -6.19 -23.49
C TYR A 216 3.96 -6.82 -24.71
#